data_edf408c5aa044b3c0757d3d6c1573f55
#
_entry.id   edf408c5aa044b3c0757d3d6c1573f55
#
_cell.length_a   1.000
_cell.length_b   1.000
_cell.length_c   1.000
_cell.angle_alpha   90.00
_cell.angle_beta   90.00
_cell.angle_gamma   90.00
#
_symmetry.space_group_name_H-M   'P 1'
#
loop_
_entity.id
_entity.type
_entity.pdbx_description
1 polymer ?
#
loop_
_entity_poly.entity_id
_entity_poly.type
_entity_poly.pdbx_seq_one_letter_code
_entity_poly.pdbx_strand_id
1 'polypeptide(L)'
;MKTFTILGTGWLGFELAKVLKNKYKIKVSSRNDEKQKIYEEEGFSSYILNEKNLDVLEELLDTNYLFINYPPSKFENYLNFLEKIYNHEKIKNIEKIIFISSTSIY
;
A
#
# COMPACT_ATOMS: atom_id res chain seq x y z
N MET A 1 -6.68 9.08 15.68
CA MET A 1 -5.80 7.95 15.30
C MET A 1 -5.22 8.19 13.91
N LYS A 2 -3.93 8.10 13.78
CA LYS A 2 -3.28 8.30 12.49
C LYS A 2 -3.50 7.11 11.56
N THR A 3 -3.40 7.37 10.27
CA THR A 3 -3.63 6.36 9.25
C THR A 3 -2.31 5.86 8.69
N PHE A 4 -2.21 4.56 8.50
CA PHE A 4 -1.02 3.89 7.96
C PHE A 4 -1.45 3.09 6.75
N THR A 5 -0.87 3.39 5.59
CA THR A 5 -1.20 2.72 4.33
C THR A 5 -0.07 1.80 3.91
N ILE A 6 -0.43 0.58 3.50
CA ILE A 6 0.52 -0.40 2.99
C ILE A 6 0.19 -0.70 1.54
N LEU A 7 1.12 -0.42 0.65
CA LEU A 7 1.01 -0.75 -0.76
C LEU A 7 1.88 -1.96 -1.04
N GLY A 8 1.31 -2.96 -1.71
CA GLY A 8 2.01 -4.22 -1.92
C GLY A 8 1.97 -5.07 -0.66
N THR A 9 0.76 -5.39 -0.21
CA THR A 9 0.54 -5.98 1.10
C THR A 9 1.24 -7.32 1.29
N GLY A 10 1.04 -8.29 0.41
CA GLY A 10 1.71 -9.57 0.52
C GLY A 10 1.79 -10.12 1.95
N TRP A 11 2.70 -11.10 2.15
CA TRP A 11 2.85 -11.71 3.46
C TRP A 11 3.42 -10.74 4.51
N LEU A 12 4.50 -10.05 4.15
CA LEU A 12 5.15 -9.11 5.08
C LEU A 12 4.23 -7.96 5.44
N GLY A 13 3.57 -7.37 4.43
CA GLY A 13 2.66 -6.26 4.67
C GLY A 13 1.48 -6.66 5.53
N PHE A 14 0.96 -7.86 5.33
CA PHE A 14 -0.15 -8.36 6.11
C PHE A 14 0.23 -8.52 7.58
N GLU A 15 1.41 -9.08 7.85
CA GLU A 15 1.88 -9.25 9.22
C GLU A 15 2.13 -7.91 9.89
N LEU A 16 2.70 -6.97 9.14
CA LEU A 16 2.92 -5.61 9.64
C LEU A 16 1.59 -4.93 9.99
N ALA A 17 0.59 -5.08 9.12
CA ALA A 17 -0.72 -4.49 9.36
C ALA A 17 -1.36 -5.02 10.63
N LYS A 18 -1.23 -6.33 10.88
CA LYS A 18 -1.80 -6.94 12.09
C LYS A 18 -1.14 -6.39 13.36
N VAL A 19 0.14 -6.12 13.31
CA VAL A 19 0.86 -5.55 14.45
C VAL A 19 0.42 -4.11 14.70
N LEU A 20 0.18 -3.34 13.64
CA LEU A 20 -0.09 -1.92 13.73
C LEU A 20 -1.56 -1.56 13.94
N LYS A 21 -2.47 -2.48 13.72
CA LYS A 21 -3.91 -2.14 13.71
C LYS A 21 -4.45 -1.57 15.01
N ASN A 22 -3.77 -1.81 16.12
CA ASN A 22 -4.19 -1.28 17.41
C ASN A 22 -3.77 0.17 17.63
N LYS A 23 -2.81 0.66 16.85
CA LYS A 23 -2.28 2.01 16.98
C LYS A 23 -2.64 2.92 15.82
N TYR A 24 -2.99 2.34 14.68
CA TYR A 24 -3.25 3.09 13.45
C TYR A 24 -4.50 2.57 12.76
N LYS A 25 -5.12 3.48 12.02
CA LYS A 25 -6.15 3.07 11.08
C LYS A 25 -5.40 2.52 9.86
N ILE A 26 -5.65 1.28 9.49
CA ILE A 26 -4.87 0.61 8.45
C ILE A 26 -5.62 0.59 7.12
N LYS A 27 -4.94 1.05 6.07
CA LYS A 27 -5.41 0.92 4.69
C LYS A 27 -4.40 0.05 3.96
N VAL A 28 -4.89 -0.90 3.16
CA VAL A 28 -4.01 -1.81 2.43
C VAL A 28 -4.44 -1.91 0.98
N SER A 29 -3.48 -2.12 0.10
CA SER A 29 -3.79 -2.45 -1.28
C SER A 29 -3.95 -3.96 -1.39
N SER A 30 -4.87 -4.40 -2.24
CA SER A 30 -5.07 -5.81 -2.50
C SER A 30 -4.98 -6.06 -4.00
N ARG A 31 -4.67 -7.30 -4.35
CA ARG A 31 -4.47 -7.70 -5.72
C ARG A 31 -5.79 -8.05 -6.41
N ASN A 32 -6.72 -8.62 -5.66
CA ASN A 32 -7.99 -9.09 -6.18
C ASN A 32 -9.04 -9.12 -5.07
N ASP A 33 -10.27 -9.50 -5.45
CA ASP A 33 -11.39 -9.54 -4.51
C ASP A 33 -11.18 -10.50 -3.36
N GLU A 34 -10.55 -11.62 -3.63
CA GLU A 34 -10.29 -12.64 -2.62
C GLU A 34 -9.39 -12.11 -1.51
N LYS A 35 -8.30 -11.45 -1.89
CA LYS A 35 -7.39 -10.84 -0.92
C LYS A 35 -8.04 -9.68 -0.19
N GLN A 36 -8.84 -8.89 -0.91
CA GLN A 36 -9.56 -7.78 -0.29
C GLN A 36 -10.45 -8.27 0.84
N LYS A 37 -11.15 -9.39 0.61
CA LYS A 37 -12.03 -9.96 1.61
C LYS A 37 -11.26 -10.39 2.87
N ILE A 38 -10.11 -11.05 2.66
CA ILE A 38 -9.26 -11.50 3.76
C ILE A 38 -8.80 -10.31 4.62
N TYR A 39 -8.37 -9.24 3.96
CA TYR A 39 -7.87 -8.06 4.67
C TYR A 39 -8.99 -7.33 5.42
N GLU A 40 -10.18 -7.27 4.82
CA GLU A 40 -11.32 -6.63 5.47
C GLU A 40 -11.79 -7.40 6.69
N GLU A 41 -11.67 -8.73 6.68
CA GLU A 41 -12.00 -9.56 7.83
C GLU A 41 -11.09 -9.28 9.02
N GLU A 42 -9.86 -8.83 8.73
CA GLU A 42 -8.92 -8.44 9.79
C GLU A 42 -9.15 -7.03 10.31
N GLY A 43 -10.09 -6.31 9.70
CA GLY A 43 -10.41 -4.96 10.14
C GLY A 43 -9.70 -3.86 9.38
N PHE A 44 -9.04 -4.19 8.26
CA PHE A 44 -8.36 -3.20 7.44
C PHE A 44 -9.30 -2.66 6.36
N SER A 45 -9.05 -1.40 5.94
CA SER A 45 -9.71 -0.87 4.76
C SER A 45 -8.88 -1.30 3.56
N SER A 46 -9.45 -2.09 2.67
CA SER A 46 -8.73 -2.67 1.56
C SER A 46 -9.23 -2.15 0.22
N TYR A 47 -8.30 -1.86 -0.68
CA TYR A 47 -8.60 -1.31 -2.00
C TYR A 47 -7.84 -2.09 -3.06
N ILE A 48 -8.51 -2.46 -4.14
CA ILE A 48 -7.88 -3.19 -5.22
C ILE A 48 -7.09 -2.22 -6.09
N LEU A 49 -5.77 -2.38 -6.10
CA LEU A 49 -4.85 -1.51 -6.83
C LEU A 49 -4.04 -2.29 -7.84
N ASN A 50 -4.05 -1.82 -9.08
CA ASN A 50 -3.21 -2.38 -10.13
C ASN A 50 -2.92 -1.28 -11.16
N GLU A 51 -2.09 -1.58 -12.17
CA GLU A 51 -1.68 -0.59 -13.16
C GLU A 51 -2.85 -0.01 -13.96
N LYS A 52 -3.96 -0.75 -14.04
CA LYS A 52 -5.15 -0.30 -14.78
C LYS A 52 -6.17 0.39 -13.90
N ASN A 53 -6.06 0.25 -12.58
CA ASN A 53 -7.00 0.84 -11.65
C ASN A 53 -6.25 1.67 -10.62
N LEU A 54 -5.92 2.89 -11.01
CA LEU A 54 -5.16 3.81 -10.16
C LEU A 54 -6.06 4.79 -9.41
N ASP A 55 -7.36 4.74 -9.63
CA ASP A 55 -8.29 5.65 -8.96
C ASP A 55 -8.27 5.48 -7.44
N VAL A 56 -8.00 4.27 -6.98
CA VAL A 56 -7.97 4.00 -5.55
C VAL A 56 -6.77 4.65 -4.85
N LEU A 57 -5.80 5.18 -5.61
CA LEU A 57 -4.69 5.91 -5.00
C LEU A 57 -5.18 7.14 -4.24
N GLU A 58 -6.27 7.74 -4.67
CA GLU A 58 -6.86 8.88 -3.99
C GLU A 58 -7.17 8.53 -2.53
N GLU A 59 -7.69 7.33 -2.29
CA GLU A 59 -8.01 6.85 -0.95
C GLU A 59 -6.78 6.32 -0.21
N LEU A 60 -5.94 5.57 -0.91
CA LEU A 60 -4.77 4.95 -0.29
C LEU A 60 -3.72 5.97 0.14
N LEU A 61 -3.54 7.03 -0.64
CA LEU A 61 -2.56 8.06 -0.32
C LEU A 61 -3.08 9.14 0.62
N ASP A 62 -4.36 9.07 0.98
CA ASP A 62 -4.93 9.93 2.01
C ASP A 62 -4.58 9.32 3.36
N THR A 63 -3.33 9.51 3.79
CA THR A 63 -2.77 8.79 4.93
C THR A 63 -1.63 9.60 5.54
N ASN A 64 -1.27 9.24 6.78
CA ASN A 64 -0.13 9.88 7.46
C ASN A 64 1.19 9.18 7.16
N TYR A 65 1.16 7.86 7.05
CA TYR A 65 2.35 7.06 6.79
C TYR A 65 2.11 6.11 5.63
N LEU A 66 3.14 5.91 4.80
CA LEU A 66 3.04 5.08 3.62
C LEU A 66 4.18 4.07 3.59
N PHE A 67 3.83 2.79 3.46
CA PHE A 67 4.79 1.70 3.35
C PHE A 67 4.61 1.07 1.97
N ILE A 68 5.66 1.06 1.16
CA ILE A 68 5.61 0.52 -0.20
C ILE A 68 6.49 -0.72 -0.28
N ASN A 69 5.89 -1.85 -0.62
CA ASN A 69 6.56 -3.15 -0.65
C ASN A 69 6.14 -3.96 -1.88
N TYR A 70 6.23 -3.34 -3.06
CA TYR A 70 5.93 -4.03 -4.31
C TYR A 70 7.18 -4.62 -4.93
N PRO A 71 7.18 -5.90 -5.31
CA PRO A 71 8.28 -6.45 -6.08
C PRO A 71 8.19 -5.95 -7.53
N PRO A 72 9.32 -5.54 -8.13
CA PRO A 72 9.31 -5.04 -9.51
C PRO A 72 8.75 -6.04 -10.52
N SER A 73 8.91 -7.32 -10.27
CA SER A 73 8.47 -8.38 -11.17
C SER A 73 6.94 -8.46 -11.33
N LYS A 74 6.19 -7.79 -10.48
CA LYS A 74 4.73 -7.81 -10.55
C LYS A 74 4.15 -6.79 -11.55
N PHE A 75 4.99 -5.94 -12.12
CA PHE A 75 4.56 -4.85 -12.99
C PHE A 75 5.28 -4.87 -14.32
N GLU A 76 4.55 -4.53 -15.38
CA GLU A 76 5.16 -4.36 -16.70
C GLU A 76 6.06 -3.13 -16.72
N ASN A 77 5.63 -2.06 -16.04
CA ASN A 77 6.42 -0.84 -15.96
C ASN A 77 6.41 -0.34 -14.52
N TYR A 78 7.28 -0.92 -13.73
CA TYR A 78 7.36 -0.63 -12.30
C TYR A 78 7.70 0.83 -12.02
N LEU A 79 8.66 1.39 -12.77
CA LEU A 79 9.07 2.78 -12.56
C LEU A 79 7.93 3.74 -12.87
N ASN A 80 7.17 3.47 -13.91
CA ASN A 80 6.03 4.31 -14.25
C ASN A 80 4.97 4.26 -13.15
N PHE A 81 4.75 3.08 -12.59
CA PHE A 81 3.80 2.92 -11.49
C PHE A 81 4.26 3.74 -10.27
N LEU A 82 5.53 3.66 -9.91
CA LEU A 82 6.07 4.44 -8.80
C LEU A 82 5.98 5.94 -9.05
N GLU A 83 6.21 6.37 -10.30
CA GLU A 83 6.09 7.79 -10.65
C GLU A 83 4.67 8.30 -10.41
N LYS A 84 3.68 7.49 -10.72
CA LYS A 84 2.29 7.89 -10.51
C LYS A 84 1.98 8.05 -9.02
N ILE A 85 2.61 7.24 -8.17
CA ILE A 85 2.45 7.38 -6.73
C ILE A 85 3.15 8.66 -6.24
N TYR A 86 4.42 8.85 -6.62
CA TYR A 86 5.20 9.99 -6.13
C TYR A 86 4.74 11.34 -6.70
N ASN A 87 4.08 11.33 -7.86
CA ASN A 87 3.57 12.55 -8.45
C ASN A 87 2.12 12.84 -8.05
N HIS A 88 1.52 11.98 -7.26
CA HIS A 88 0.16 12.20 -6.79
C HIS A 88 0.15 13.40 -5.83
N GLU A 89 -0.87 14.25 -5.95
CA GLU A 89 -0.94 15.46 -5.13
C GLU A 89 -0.97 15.19 -3.62
N LYS A 90 -1.50 14.05 -3.21
CA LYS A 90 -1.60 13.71 -1.78
C LYS A 90 -0.28 13.26 -1.17
N ILE A 91 0.71 12.98 -2.00
CA ILE A 91 2.00 12.47 -1.49
C ILE A 91 2.68 13.50 -0.58
N LYS A 92 2.51 14.78 -0.87
CA LYS A 92 3.15 15.83 -0.08
C LYS A 92 2.59 15.98 1.32
N ASN A 93 1.42 15.39 1.58
CA ASN A 93 0.79 15.45 2.90
C ASN A 93 1.16 14.26 3.78
N ILE A 94 1.92 13.31 3.23
CA ILE A 94 2.33 12.12 3.96
C ILE A 94 3.56 12.46 4.81
N GLU A 95 3.50 12.12 6.09
CA GLU A 95 4.56 12.47 7.03
C GLU A 95 5.81 11.63 6.84
N LYS A 96 5.66 10.35 6.49
CA LYS A 96 6.80 9.45 6.29
C LYS A 96 6.47 8.40 5.24
N ILE A 97 7.43 8.14 4.37
CA ILE A 97 7.31 7.12 3.34
C ILE A 97 8.43 6.12 3.56
N ILE A 98 8.08 4.84 3.67
CA ILE A 98 9.04 3.74 3.81
C ILE A 98 8.95 2.90 2.54
N PHE A 99 10.07 2.77 1.85
CA PHE A 99 10.13 2.01 0.61
C PHE A 99 11.04 0.80 0.80
N ILE A 100 10.49 -0.38 0.57
CA ILE A 100 11.26 -1.64 0.64
C ILE A 100 11.54 -2.10 -0.78
N SER A 101 12.83 -2.23 -1.10
CA SER A 101 13.25 -2.72 -2.41
C SER A 101 13.59 -4.19 -2.32
N SER A 102 12.98 -4.98 -3.20
CA SER A 102 13.27 -6.42 -3.22
C SER A 102 14.66 -6.73 -3.73
N THR A 103 15.31 -5.76 -4.36
CA THR A 103 16.68 -5.95 -4.88
C THR A 103 17.73 -5.79 -3.82
N SER A 104 17.37 -5.34 -2.64
CA SER A 104 18.30 -5.12 -1.54
C SER A 104 18.49 -6.34 -0.65
N ILE A 105 17.86 -7.45 -0.99
CA ILE A 105 17.90 -8.68 -0.18
C ILE A 105 18.96 -9.62 -0.72
N TYR A 106 20.11 -9.59 -0.14
CA TYR A 106 21.17 -10.51 -0.51
C TYR A 106 21.99 -10.91 0.69
#